data_022713e4d12f74f337aba7e285b4f439
#
_entry.id   022713e4d12f74f337aba7e285b4f439
#
_cell.length_a   1.000
_cell.length_b   1.000
_cell.length_c   1.000
_cell.angle_alpha   90.00
_cell.angle_beta   90.00
_cell.angle_gamma   90.00
#
_symmetry.space_group_name_H-M   'P 1'
#
loop_
_entity.id
_entity.type
_entity.pdbx_description
1 polymer ?
#
loop_
_entity_poly.entity_id
_entity_poly.type
_entity_poly.pdbx_seq_one_letter_code
_entity_poly.pdbx_strand_id
1 'polypeptide(L)'
;MADLYAPTELVVFDMAGTTVYDDDFVHRALQEALRHAGVDATRDAINDVMGRPKPMAIRSFLEAEHEAPDALDDAVDAAHDDFIERINAFYATDSAVREVEGVSALFAQLQDAGIKVGLDTGFSRSTA
;
A
#
# COMPACT_ATOMS: atom_id res chain seq x y z
N MET A 1 23.49 -21.61 -28.55
CA MET A 1 22.27 -21.88 -27.73
C MET A 1 21.44 -20.63 -27.72
N ALA A 2 20.17 -20.71 -28.10
CA ALA A 2 19.29 -19.55 -28.03
C ALA A 2 19.13 -19.13 -26.57
N ASP A 3 19.18 -17.83 -26.31
CA ASP A 3 18.84 -17.29 -24.99
C ASP A 3 17.42 -17.73 -24.63
N LEU A 4 17.29 -18.49 -23.56
CA LEU A 4 15.99 -18.92 -23.05
C LEU A 4 15.18 -17.78 -22.42
N TYR A 5 15.82 -16.64 -22.21
CA TYR A 5 15.22 -15.49 -21.58
C TYR A 5 15.40 -14.26 -22.48
N ALA A 6 14.31 -13.58 -22.79
CA ALA A 6 14.38 -12.26 -23.39
C ALA A 6 15.07 -11.29 -22.43
N PRO A 7 15.83 -10.30 -22.92
CA PRO A 7 16.40 -9.28 -22.06
C PRO A 7 15.30 -8.52 -21.34
N THR A 8 15.54 -8.16 -20.07
CA THR A 8 14.61 -7.35 -19.26
C THR A 8 14.50 -5.96 -19.85
N GLU A 9 13.29 -5.51 -20.13
CA GLU A 9 13.00 -4.18 -20.69
C GLU A 9 12.33 -3.25 -19.66
N LEU A 10 11.68 -3.82 -18.66
CA LEU A 10 10.95 -3.09 -17.61
C LEU A 10 11.09 -3.80 -16.29
N VAL A 11 11.32 -3.03 -15.22
CA VAL A 11 11.20 -3.50 -13.84
C VAL A 11 10.16 -2.65 -13.13
N VAL A 12 9.19 -3.29 -12.51
CA VAL A 12 8.13 -2.64 -11.72
C VAL A 12 8.37 -2.94 -10.25
N PHE A 13 8.44 -1.89 -9.45
CA PHE A 13 8.67 -1.99 -8.01
C PHE A 13 7.41 -1.63 -7.24
N ASP A 14 7.16 -2.33 -6.14
CA ASP A 14 6.24 -1.88 -5.10
C ASP A 14 6.79 -0.64 -4.38
N MET A 15 5.92 0.13 -3.73
CA MET A 15 6.32 1.36 -3.06
C MET A 15 6.58 1.14 -1.56
N ALA A 16 5.55 1.12 -0.75
CA ALA A 16 5.69 1.06 0.70
C ALA A 16 6.42 -0.21 1.17
N GLY A 17 7.53 -0.03 1.87
CA GLY A 17 8.36 -1.13 2.35
C GLY A 17 9.32 -1.72 1.31
N THR A 18 9.27 -1.27 0.06
CA THR A 18 10.15 -1.72 -1.03
C THR A 18 11.03 -0.58 -1.53
N THR A 19 10.45 0.48 -2.06
CA THR A 19 11.18 1.66 -2.57
C THR A 19 11.02 2.87 -1.68
N VAL A 20 9.91 2.95 -0.96
CA VAL A 20 9.63 3.99 0.03
C VAL A 20 9.67 3.36 1.42
N TYR A 21 10.45 3.95 2.31
CA TYR A 21 10.58 3.46 3.68
C TYR A 21 9.22 3.49 4.38
N ASP A 22 8.84 2.36 4.98
CA ASP A 22 7.62 2.23 5.76
C ASP A 22 7.97 2.01 7.24
N ASP A 23 7.69 3.02 8.07
CA ASP A 23 7.88 2.97 9.51
C ASP A 23 6.61 2.49 10.23
N ASP A 24 6.02 1.41 9.73
CA ASP A 24 4.78 0.83 10.25
C ASP A 24 3.54 1.72 10.07
N PHE A 25 3.63 2.77 9.25
CA PHE A 25 2.55 3.73 9.07
C PHE A 25 1.31 3.10 8.43
N VAL A 26 1.50 2.26 7.42
CA VAL A 26 0.39 1.60 6.71
C VAL A 26 -0.37 0.68 7.66
N HIS A 27 0.35 -0.13 8.45
CA HIS A 27 -0.24 -1.00 9.47
C HIS A 27 -1.05 -0.21 10.49
N ARG A 28 -0.44 0.83 11.06
CA ARG A 28 -1.06 1.65 12.10
C ARG A 28 -2.27 2.40 11.58
N ALA A 29 -2.17 2.99 10.39
CA ALA A 29 -3.30 3.70 9.77
C ALA A 29 -4.48 2.75 9.51
N LEU A 30 -4.22 1.54 8.99
CA LEU A 30 -5.26 0.56 8.73
C LEU A 30 -5.89 0.04 10.03
N GLN A 31 -5.06 -0.26 11.04
CA GLN A 31 -5.54 -0.73 12.34
C GLN A 31 -6.45 0.31 13.02
N GLU A 32 -6.06 1.59 13.00
CA GLU A 32 -6.86 2.67 13.58
C GLU A 32 -8.16 2.91 12.82
N ALA A 33 -8.12 2.88 11.48
CA ALA A 33 -9.32 3.02 10.66
C ALA A 33 -10.31 1.88 10.93
N LEU A 34 -9.84 0.65 11.04
CA LEU A 34 -10.67 -0.51 11.40
C LEU A 34 -11.23 -0.39 12.82
N ARG A 35 -10.44 0.06 13.79
CA ARG A 35 -10.90 0.28 15.16
C ARG A 35 -12.01 1.30 15.22
N HIS A 36 -11.91 2.41 14.47
CA HIS A 36 -12.99 3.40 14.35
C HIS A 36 -14.25 2.80 13.70
N ALA A 37 -14.09 1.85 12.82
CA ALA A 37 -15.21 1.12 12.21
C ALA A 37 -15.77 -0.01 13.10
N GLY A 38 -15.25 -0.18 14.31
CA GLY A 38 -15.72 -1.17 15.29
C GLY A 38 -15.00 -2.53 15.21
N VAL A 39 -13.93 -2.64 14.46
CA VAL A 39 -13.16 -3.89 14.32
C VAL A 39 -11.77 -3.75 14.96
N ASP A 40 -11.49 -4.58 15.95
CA ASP A 40 -10.18 -4.66 16.57
C ASP A 40 -9.35 -5.76 15.91
N ALA A 41 -8.69 -5.39 14.80
CA ALA A 41 -7.88 -6.31 14.01
C ALA A 41 -6.50 -6.49 14.65
N THR A 42 -6.04 -7.75 14.71
CA THR A 42 -4.68 -8.06 15.15
C THR A 42 -3.66 -7.68 14.08
N ARG A 43 -2.40 -7.48 14.52
CA ARG A 43 -1.30 -7.21 13.59
C ARG A 43 -1.14 -8.31 12.52
N ASP A 44 -1.25 -9.57 12.94
CA ASP A 44 -1.14 -10.71 12.02
C ASP A 44 -2.25 -10.72 10.97
N ALA A 45 -3.49 -10.45 11.39
CA ALA A 45 -4.61 -10.33 10.45
C ALA A 45 -4.41 -9.19 9.45
N ILE A 46 -3.83 -8.08 9.88
CA ILE A 46 -3.49 -6.95 9.00
C ILE A 46 -2.35 -7.34 8.04
N ASN A 47 -1.34 -8.06 8.52
CA ASN A 47 -0.25 -8.57 7.67
C ASN A 47 -0.78 -9.45 6.52
N ASP A 48 -1.76 -10.29 6.78
CA ASP A 48 -2.33 -11.20 5.79
C ASP A 48 -3.01 -10.48 4.62
N VAL A 49 -3.41 -9.23 4.81
CA VAL A 49 -4.07 -8.40 3.78
C VAL A 49 -3.16 -7.31 3.21
N MET A 50 -1.92 -7.22 3.68
CA MET A 50 -0.97 -6.25 3.15
C MET A 50 -0.66 -6.54 1.67
N GLY A 51 -0.50 -5.48 0.89
CA GLY A 51 -0.33 -5.59 -0.56
C GLY A 51 -1.63 -5.63 -1.37
N ARG A 52 -2.77 -5.91 -0.73
CA ARG A 52 -4.07 -5.82 -1.39
C ARG A 52 -4.54 -4.36 -1.50
N PRO A 53 -5.38 -4.02 -2.49
CA PRO A 53 -6.07 -2.73 -2.51
C PRO A 53 -6.83 -2.51 -1.19
N LYS A 54 -6.67 -1.35 -0.58
CA LYS A 54 -7.19 -1.10 0.77
C LYS A 54 -8.71 -1.26 0.91
N PRO A 55 -9.55 -0.85 -0.06
CA PRO A 55 -11.00 -1.13 0.03
C PRO A 55 -11.32 -2.62 0.13
N MET A 56 -10.60 -3.47 -0.61
CA MET A 56 -10.79 -4.93 -0.53
C MET A 56 -10.35 -5.50 0.83
N ALA A 57 -9.20 -5.03 1.32
CA ALA A 57 -8.70 -5.43 2.64
C ALA A 57 -9.68 -5.03 3.75
N ILE A 58 -10.15 -3.79 3.74
CA ILE A 58 -11.12 -3.26 4.72
C ILE A 58 -12.42 -4.07 4.65
N ARG A 59 -12.94 -4.33 3.45
CA ARG A 59 -14.17 -5.12 3.26
C ARG A 59 -14.07 -6.48 3.95
N SER A 60 -12.96 -7.17 3.82
CA SER A 60 -12.78 -8.50 4.42
C SER A 60 -12.91 -8.50 5.95
N PHE A 61 -12.61 -7.38 6.61
CA PHE A 61 -12.78 -7.22 8.04
C PHE A 61 -14.20 -6.82 8.45
N LEU A 62 -14.91 -6.07 7.60
CA LEU A 62 -16.22 -5.52 7.93
C LEU A 62 -17.38 -6.43 7.53
N GLU A 63 -17.16 -7.43 6.70
CA GLU A 63 -18.20 -8.35 6.22
C GLU A 63 -18.96 -9.05 7.35
N ALA A 64 -18.26 -9.42 8.44
CA ALA A 64 -18.87 -10.10 9.57
C ALA A 64 -19.78 -9.18 10.41
N GLU A 65 -19.55 -7.87 10.33
CA GLU A 65 -20.27 -6.86 11.15
C GLU A 65 -21.47 -6.25 10.42
N HIS A 66 -21.57 -6.45 9.10
CA HIS A 66 -22.58 -5.84 8.25
C HIS A 66 -23.23 -6.87 7.33
N GLU A 67 -24.49 -7.23 7.62
CA GLU A 67 -25.24 -8.22 6.83
C GLU A 67 -25.82 -7.62 5.54
N ALA A 68 -26.19 -6.33 5.55
CA ALA A 68 -26.77 -5.66 4.40
C ALA A 68 -25.67 -5.12 3.46
N PRO A 69 -25.71 -5.44 2.13
CA PRO A 69 -24.68 -5.01 1.18
C PRO A 69 -24.49 -3.48 1.14
N ASP A 70 -25.55 -2.71 1.16
CA ASP A 70 -25.45 -1.24 1.13
C ASP A 70 -24.81 -0.68 2.39
N ALA A 71 -25.13 -1.23 3.56
CA ALA A 71 -24.48 -0.84 4.83
C ALA A 71 -23.01 -1.23 4.86
N LEU A 72 -22.65 -2.36 4.28
CA LEU A 72 -21.26 -2.78 4.15
C LEU A 72 -20.48 -1.83 3.22
N ASP A 73 -21.05 -1.47 2.07
CA ASP A 73 -20.40 -0.55 1.13
C ASP A 73 -20.14 0.82 1.78
N ASP A 74 -21.14 1.38 2.48
CA ASP A 74 -20.98 2.64 3.20
C ASP A 74 -19.92 2.55 4.31
N ALA A 75 -19.87 1.45 5.04
CA ALA A 75 -18.89 1.22 6.08
C ALA A 75 -17.47 1.09 5.51
N VAL A 76 -17.31 0.40 4.39
CA VAL A 76 -16.02 0.27 3.68
C VAL A 76 -15.54 1.62 3.19
N ASP A 77 -16.40 2.41 2.58
CA ASP A 77 -16.05 3.74 2.08
C ASP A 77 -15.61 4.67 3.23
N ALA A 78 -16.36 4.68 4.34
CA ALA A 78 -16.04 5.49 5.51
C ALA A 78 -14.69 5.08 6.14
N ALA A 79 -14.44 3.79 6.27
CA ALA A 79 -13.18 3.28 6.83
C ALA A 79 -11.99 3.53 5.88
N HIS A 80 -12.22 3.46 4.57
CA HIS A 80 -11.21 3.77 3.58
C HIS A 80 -10.86 5.26 3.58
N ASP A 81 -11.83 6.13 3.66
CA ASP A 81 -11.61 7.58 3.79
C ASP A 81 -10.81 7.91 5.07
N ASP A 82 -11.15 7.30 6.20
CA ASP A 82 -10.40 7.43 7.45
C ASP A 82 -8.93 6.94 7.30
N PHE A 83 -8.74 5.81 6.63
CA PHE A 83 -7.40 5.31 6.33
C PHE A 83 -6.59 6.30 5.48
N ILE A 84 -7.19 6.84 4.40
CA ILE A 84 -6.54 7.81 3.51
C ILE A 84 -6.16 9.07 4.29
N GLU A 85 -7.05 9.60 5.12
CA GLU A 85 -6.78 10.78 5.93
C GLU A 85 -5.57 10.55 6.86
N ARG A 86 -5.53 9.40 7.52
CA ARG A 86 -4.43 9.04 8.43
C ARG A 86 -3.10 8.87 7.72
N ILE A 87 -3.08 8.11 6.64
CA ILE A 87 -1.84 7.85 5.92
C ILE A 87 -1.30 9.12 5.23
N ASN A 88 -2.17 9.95 4.69
CA ASN A 88 -1.78 11.23 4.10
C ASN A 88 -1.23 12.19 5.16
N ALA A 89 -1.78 12.19 6.37
CA ALA A 89 -1.25 12.98 7.49
C ALA A 89 0.17 12.54 7.89
N PHE A 90 0.46 11.23 7.86
CA PHE A 90 1.83 10.74 8.09
C PHE A 90 2.78 11.18 6.99
N TYR A 91 2.40 11.03 5.73
CA TYR A 91 3.26 11.36 4.59
C TYR A 91 3.36 12.87 4.31
N ALA A 92 2.52 13.69 4.92
CA ALA A 92 2.61 15.15 4.82
C ALA A 92 3.84 15.74 5.53
N THR A 93 4.49 14.99 6.40
CA THR A 93 5.73 15.41 7.06
C THR A 93 6.94 14.97 6.23
N ASP A 94 7.81 15.91 5.86
CA ASP A 94 8.99 15.65 5.02
C ASP A 94 9.89 14.54 5.58
N SER A 95 9.99 14.43 6.90
CA SER A 95 10.80 13.43 7.57
C SER A 95 10.24 12.01 7.50
N ALA A 96 8.94 11.85 7.19
CA ALA A 96 8.29 10.55 7.10
C ALA A 96 8.48 9.90 5.71
N VAL A 97 8.62 10.71 4.68
CA VAL A 97 8.77 10.24 3.30
C VAL A 97 10.24 10.17 2.95
N ARG A 98 10.77 8.97 2.82
CA ARG A 98 12.16 8.75 2.42
C ARG A 98 12.28 7.47 1.60
N GLU A 99 13.26 7.45 0.71
CA GLU A 99 13.57 6.23 -0.04
C GLU A 99 14.18 5.14 0.85
N VAL A 100 13.99 3.90 0.47
CA VAL A 100 14.82 2.80 0.97
C VAL A 100 16.24 2.99 0.44
N GLU A 101 17.24 2.79 1.29
CA GLU A 101 18.63 3.02 0.94
C GLU A 101 19.03 2.31 -0.37
N GLY A 102 19.61 3.07 -1.29
CA GLY A 102 20.09 2.57 -2.57
C GLY A 102 19.09 2.57 -3.71
N VAL A 103 17.82 2.94 -3.48
CA VAL A 103 16.77 2.90 -4.50
C VAL A 103 17.06 3.86 -5.65
N SER A 104 17.41 5.11 -5.38
CA SER A 104 17.75 6.08 -6.43
C SER A 104 18.94 5.62 -7.27
N ALA A 105 19.96 5.05 -6.64
CA ALA A 105 21.12 4.51 -7.34
C ALA A 105 20.72 3.32 -8.23
N LEU A 106 19.88 2.43 -7.74
CA LEU A 106 19.36 1.30 -8.52
C LEU A 106 18.55 1.77 -9.74
N PHE A 107 17.68 2.75 -9.55
CA PHE A 107 16.90 3.30 -10.66
C PHE A 107 17.79 3.90 -11.73
N ALA A 108 18.83 4.65 -11.34
CA ALA A 108 19.79 5.21 -12.28
C ALA A 108 20.53 4.10 -13.04
N GLN A 109 20.96 3.03 -12.37
CA GLN A 109 21.62 1.90 -13.01
C GLN A 109 20.72 1.19 -14.03
N LEU A 110 19.46 0.99 -13.71
CA LEU A 110 18.49 0.37 -14.62
C LEU A 110 18.25 1.26 -15.85
N GLN A 111 18.07 2.54 -15.65
CA GLN A 111 17.87 3.50 -16.74
C GLN A 111 19.09 3.61 -17.64
N ASP A 112 20.28 3.63 -17.07
CA ASP A 112 21.55 3.63 -17.82
C ASP A 112 21.71 2.35 -18.67
N ALA A 113 21.18 1.23 -18.21
CA ALA A 113 21.13 -0.01 -18.95
C ALA A 113 19.98 -0.08 -19.98
N GLY A 114 19.21 1.00 -20.15
CA GLY A 114 18.07 1.05 -21.08
C GLY A 114 16.82 0.34 -20.57
N ILE A 115 16.76 -0.01 -19.28
CA ILE A 115 15.62 -0.67 -18.64
C ILE A 115 14.69 0.38 -18.07
N LYS A 116 13.40 0.28 -18.40
CA LYS A 116 12.36 1.16 -17.85
C LYS A 116 12.07 0.80 -16.41
N VAL A 117 11.77 1.82 -15.60
CA VAL A 117 11.36 1.66 -14.20
C VAL A 117 9.91 2.09 -14.06
N GLY A 118 9.10 1.21 -13.48
CA GLY A 118 7.72 1.51 -13.09
C GLY A 118 7.54 1.34 -11.59
N LEU A 119 6.50 1.98 -11.07
CA LEU A 119 6.08 1.81 -9.68
C LEU A 119 4.66 1.30 -9.65
N ASP A 120 4.36 0.39 -8.73
CA ASP A 120 3.03 -0.14 -8.48
C ASP A 120 2.69 0.00 -6.99
N THR A 121 1.45 0.31 -6.69
CA THR A 121 1.01 0.52 -5.31
C THR A 121 -0.47 0.24 -5.15
N GLY A 122 -0.84 -0.30 -3.98
CA GLY A 122 -2.24 -0.41 -3.55
C GLY A 122 -2.80 0.88 -2.94
N PHE A 123 -2.02 1.96 -2.90
CA PHE A 123 -2.51 3.25 -2.42
C PHE A 123 -3.45 3.92 -3.42
N SER A 124 -4.32 4.78 -2.89
CA SER A 124 -5.08 5.71 -3.73
C SER A 124 -4.15 6.71 -4.42
N ARG A 125 -4.65 7.32 -5.49
CA ARG A 125 -3.90 8.37 -6.20
C ARG A 125 -3.49 9.53 -5.29
N SER A 126 -4.34 9.89 -4.32
CA SER A 126 -4.05 10.99 -3.40
C SER A 126 -2.92 10.69 -2.41
N THR A 127 -2.67 9.40 -2.13
CA THR A 127 -1.59 8.97 -1.23
C THR A 127 -0.28 8.74 -1.99
N ALA A 128 -0.36 8.17 -3.18
CA ALA A 128 0.80 7.89 -4.02
C ALA A 128 1.41 9.14 -4.64
#